data_981a8a8c9d2f30df8be9a052f26f15d3
#
_entry.id   981a8a8c9d2f30df8be9a052f26f15d3
#
_cell.length_a   1.000
_cell.length_b   1.000
_cell.length_c   1.000
_cell.angle_alpha   90.00
_cell.angle_beta   90.00
_cell.angle_gamma   90.00
#
_symmetry.space_group_name_H-M   'P 1'
#
loop_
_entity.id
_entity.type
_entity.pdbx_description
1 polymer ?
#
loop_
_entity_poly.entity_id
_entity_poly.type
_entity_poly.pdbx_seq_one_letter_code
_entity_poly.pdbx_strand_id
1 'polypeptide(L)'
;MPPLGRILTGTGFLGLTCRLPQTYREGMVEFGILGPLEIAAGGQPLPVQGARTRAVLAMLLVHANQVVPADQLTAELWAGQPADRAAASLQVRVSQLRKTLRAAGEPDRLVTRPPGYLIRVTPGELDAPRFEHLARDGETALAAGDGALAARRLDEALGLWRGAALADVDDAPFAQAEARRLEERRLAALESRAEARLACGGHRELIGELETLTAAHPLRERLWAHRMLALYRAGRQAEALRAYRDLRAILTGELGIEPSPALRELEGRILRQDARLAPPAPGEDRADGPGARSEAEPPVTRYARSSDGVHIAYQVLGQGEREIVIVPGLISHLDLWWEDPYAARFYRRLASLGRLIMFDKRDTGLSDRAVGEDTAEQRIEDVRAVMRASGSNRAVLFGYSEGGPMSILFAARYPERVAALILGAASARWPAAPGYPCGEQTEEMASALENLAACRWGQGDSIEWYAPSLAGSDAARRSLARWERMAASPSAVLRMLRMIREIDVRDVLPGLGVPALVIQRRQDRITPPCHGRYLAAHLPGARYFEQPGDHLLWLGDTDAMFGQIREFLGEAGATPGPDAKTDRSSPSPAAPAAG
;
A
#
# COMPACT_ATOMS: atom_id res chain seq x y z
N MET A 1 31.11 29.19 -60.68
CA MET A 1 30.81 30.03 -59.50
C MET A 1 29.59 30.84 -59.82
N PRO A 2 28.52 30.61 -59.06
CA PRO A 2 27.81 31.64 -58.34
C PRO A 2 27.41 31.15 -56.90
N PRO A 3 26.82 32.01 -56.06
CA PRO A 3 27.14 32.05 -54.65
C PRO A 3 26.13 31.39 -53.72
N LEU A 4 26.59 31.10 -52.51
CA LEU A 4 25.86 30.66 -51.36
C LEU A 4 24.68 31.60 -51.00
N GLY A 5 23.48 31.03 -50.87
CA GLY A 5 22.25 31.68 -50.42
C GLY A 5 21.58 30.93 -49.25
N ARG A 6 21.63 31.60 -48.10
CA ARG A 6 20.71 31.56 -46.93
C ARG A 6 20.03 30.25 -46.53
N ILE A 7 20.50 29.71 -45.43
CA ILE A 7 19.82 28.79 -44.53
C ILE A 7 18.68 29.57 -43.84
N LEU A 8 17.45 29.14 -44.08
CA LEU A 8 16.27 29.56 -43.31
C LEU A 8 16.17 28.73 -42.03
N THR A 9 16.42 29.36 -40.90
CA THR A 9 16.06 28.90 -39.56
C THR A 9 14.54 28.98 -39.40
N GLY A 10 13.89 27.82 -39.42
CA GLY A 10 12.47 27.68 -39.09
C GLY A 10 12.31 26.70 -37.93
N THR A 11 12.57 27.18 -36.71
CA THR A 11 12.21 26.48 -35.49
C THR A 11 10.74 26.70 -35.20
N GLY A 12 9.91 25.85 -35.75
CA GLY A 12 8.52 25.67 -35.32
C GLY A 12 8.42 24.50 -34.37
N PHE A 13 8.82 24.69 -33.13
CA PHE A 13 8.42 23.78 -32.05
C PHE A 13 6.93 24.04 -31.78
N LEU A 14 6.06 23.24 -32.37
CA LEU A 14 4.69 23.06 -31.87
C LEU A 14 4.82 22.47 -30.48
N GLY A 15 4.61 23.32 -29.46
CA GLY A 15 4.47 22.93 -28.07
C GLY A 15 3.21 22.05 -27.93
N LEU A 16 3.38 20.75 -28.08
CA LEU A 16 2.44 19.78 -27.55
C LEU A 16 2.55 19.87 -26.04
N THR A 17 1.68 20.70 -25.44
CA THR A 17 1.41 20.65 -24.01
C THR A 17 0.77 19.29 -23.73
N CYS A 18 1.59 18.37 -23.22
CA CYS A 18 1.14 17.09 -22.71
C CYS A 18 0.26 17.34 -21.48
N ARG A 19 -1.02 17.63 -21.71
CA ARG A 19 -2.03 17.66 -20.66
C ARG A 19 -2.52 16.24 -20.51
N LEU A 20 -2.24 15.63 -19.35
CA LEU A 20 -3.04 14.48 -18.91
C LEU A 20 -4.51 14.90 -18.94
N PRO A 21 -5.43 14.00 -19.31
CA PRO A 21 -6.86 14.30 -19.19
C PRO A 21 -7.14 14.71 -17.75
N GLN A 22 -7.63 15.91 -17.54
CA GLN A 22 -8.06 16.45 -16.24
C GLN A 22 -9.25 15.69 -15.62
N THR A 23 -9.77 14.71 -16.32
CA THR A 23 -11.03 14.02 -16.03
C THR A 23 -11.05 13.14 -14.78
N TYR A 24 -9.90 12.86 -14.13
CA TYR A 24 -9.86 12.00 -12.93
C TYR A 24 -9.78 12.74 -11.58
N ARG A 25 -9.59 14.06 -11.57
CA ARG A 25 -9.78 14.91 -10.38
C ARG A 25 -10.98 15.84 -10.48
N GLU A 26 -11.58 15.98 -11.65
CA GLU A 26 -12.78 16.77 -11.87
C GLU A 26 -13.97 15.97 -11.36
N GLY A 27 -14.38 16.21 -10.09
CA GLY A 27 -15.64 15.73 -9.56
C GLY A 27 -15.63 15.13 -8.15
N MET A 28 -14.51 14.84 -7.52
CA MET A 28 -14.53 14.35 -6.14
C MET A 28 -14.69 15.52 -5.18
N VAL A 29 -15.82 15.53 -4.45
CA VAL A 29 -16.05 16.47 -3.35
C VAL A 29 -15.51 15.86 -2.08
N GLU A 30 -14.66 16.61 -1.38
CA GLU A 30 -14.11 16.24 -0.07
C GLU A 30 -14.76 17.11 1.01
N PHE A 31 -15.03 16.51 2.15
CA PHE A 31 -15.59 17.16 3.33
C PHE A 31 -14.61 17.09 4.48
N GLY A 32 -14.39 18.20 5.17
CA GLY A 32 -13.48 18.29 6.30
C GLY A 32 -14.18 18.80 7.55
N ILE A 33 -14.06 18.04 8.66
CA ILE A 33 -14.49 18.41 10.02
C ILE A 33 -13.36 18.28 11.06
N LEU A 34 -12.20 17.80 10.67
CA LEU A 34 -10.99 17.74 11.52
C LEU A 34 -10.22 19.08 11.51
N GLY A 35 -10.94 20.15 11.77
CA GLY A 35 -10.52 21.53 11.70
C GLY A 35 -11.73 22.42 11.46
N PRO A 36 -11.55 23.64 10.94
CA PRO A 36 -12.65 24.43 10.37
C PRO A 36 -13.39 23.61 9.31
N LEU A 37 -14.73 23.76 9.28
CA LEU A 37 -15.58 23.05 8.32
C LEU A 37 -15.22 23.42 6.89
N GLU A 38 -14.96 22.45 6.05
CA GLU A 38 -14.54 22.65 4.66
C GLU A 38 -15.30 21.74 3.69
N ILE A 39 -15.59 22.28 2.51
CA ILE A 39 -15.93 21.50 1.31
C ILE A 39 -14.86 21.84 0.28
N ALA A 40 -14.29 20.84 -0.36
CA ALA A 40 -13.40 21.01 -1.50
C ALA A 40 -13.90 20.21 -2.70
N ALA A 41 -13.77 20.73 -3.90
CA ALA A 41 -14.04 20.03 -5.14
C ALA A 41 -12.83 20.14 -6.06
N GLY A 42 -12.31 19.01 -6.51
CA GLY A 42 -11.07 18.99 -7.29
C GLY A 42 -9.87 19.64 -6.58
N GLY A 43 -9.82 19.59 -5.26
CA GLY A 43 -8.78 20.21 -4.43
C GLY A 43 -8.93 21.72 -4.23
N GLN A 44 -10.02 22.34 -4.71
CA GLN A 44 -10.30 23.76 -4.51
C GLN A 44 -11.37 23.95 -3.42
N PRO A 45 -11.11 24.78 -2.40
CA PRO A 45 -12.07 25.03 -1.35
C PRO A 45 -13.31 25.77 -1.86
N LEU A 46 -14.49 25.32 -1.44
CA LEU A 46 -15.77 25.93 -1.75
C LEU A 46 -16.28 26.68 -0.52
N PRO A 47 -16.58 27.99 -0.63
CA PRO A 47 -17.00 28.77 0.53
C PRO A 47 -18.42 28.40 0.98
N VAL A 48 -18.55 27.96 2.21
CA VAL A 48 -19.83 27.79 2.90
C VAL A 48 -20.11 29.05 3.74
N GLN A 49 -20.97 29.94 3.21
CA GLN A 49 -21.25 31.22 3.85
C GLN A 49 -22.29 31.11 4.96
N GLY A 50 -22.00 31.78 6.09
CA GLY A 50 -22.89 31.96 7.23
C GLY A 50 -22.80 30.82 8.25
N ALA A 51 -22.64 31.20 9.54
CA ALA A 51 -22.47 30.27 10.66
C ALA A 51 -23.57 29.19 10.72
N ARG A 52 -24.85 29.59 10.58
CA ARG A 52 -25.98 28.65 10.58
C ARG A 52 -25.94 27.65 9.41
N THR A 53 -25.47 28.07 8.23
CA THR A 53 -25.34 27.18 7.09
C THR A 53 -24.24 26.14 7.35
N ARG A 54 -23.11 26.57 7.93
CA ARG A 54 -22.02 25.67 8.37
C ARG A 54 -22.51 24.69 9.43
N ALA A 55 -23.27 25.16 10.43
CA ALA A 55 -23.81 24.28 11.47
C ALA A 55 -24.78 23.22 10.93
N VAL A 56 -25.65 23.56 9.96
CA VAL A 56 -26.49 22.56 9.28
C VAL A 56 -25.65 21.53 8.53
N LEU A 57 -24.64 21.97 7.79
CA LEU A 57 -23.74 21.06 7.08
C LEU A 57 -22.96 20.15 8.04
N ALA A 58 -22.39 20.73 9.11
CA ALA A 58 -21.67 19.97 10.13
C ALA A 58 -22.53 18.86 10.74
N MET A 59 -23.78 19.18 11.11
CA MET A 59 -24.71 18.20 11.69
C MET A 59 -25.05 17.08 10.70
N LEU A 60 -25.21 17.41 9.41
CA LEU A 60 -25.44 16.42 8.37
C LEU A 60 -24.19 15.55 8.11
N LEU A 61 -22.96 16.11 8.21
CA LEU A 61 -21.71 15.36 8.03
C LEU A 61 -21.41 14.46 9.22
N VAL A 62 -21.69 14.90 10.45
CA VAL A 62 -21.59 14.06 11.66
C VAL A 62 -22.50 12.82 11.54
N HIS A 63 -23.66 12.99 10.91
CA HIS A 63 -24.62 11.92 10.61
C HIS A 63 -24.60 11.51 9.13
N ALA A 64 -23.42 11.51 8.50
CA ALA A 64 -23.28 11.21 7.08
C ALA A 64 -24.01 9.91 6.69
N ASN A 65 -24.74 9.94 5.56
CA ASN A 65 -25.53 8.81 5.05
C ASN A 65 -26.73 8.39 5.93
N GLN A 66 -27.06 9.16 6.96
CA GLN A 66 -28.25 8.96 7.79
C GLN A 66 -29.23 10.13 7.62
N VAL A 67 -30.51 9.83 7.78
CA VAL A 67 -31.54 10.89 7.76
C VAL A 67 -31.52 11.63 9.09
N VAL A 68 -31.23 12.92 9.07
CA VAL A 68 -31.36 13.79 10.23
C VAL A 68 -32.73 14.43 10.18
N PRO A 69 -33.62 14.19 11.17
CA PRO A 69 -34.96 14.76 11.20
C PRO A 69 -34.92 16.28 11.21
N ALA A 70 -35.86 16.91 10.49
CA ALA A 70 -35.95 18.37 10.43
C ALA A 70 -36.20 19.00 11.81
N ASP A 71 -36.98 18.34 12.65
CA ASP A 71 -37.24 18.77 14.02
C ASP A 71 -35.99 18.76 14.88
N GLN A 72 -35.13 17.74 14.73
CA GLN A 72 -33.82 17.66 15.41
C GLN A 72 -32.90 18.81 14.95
N LEU A 73 -32.80 19.05 13.64
CA LEU A 73 -32.02 20.17 13.08
C LEU A 73 -32.50 21.54 13.63
N THR A 74 -33.83 21.73 13.70
CA THR A 74 -34.39 22.98 14.21
C THR A 74 -34.24 23.13 15.71
N ALA A 75 -34.42 22.09 16.49
CA ALA A 75 -34.25 22.11 17.94
C ALA A 75 -32.81 22.44 18.34
N GLU A 76 -31.81 21.83 17.68
CA GLU A 76 -30.39 22.04 17.97
C GLU A 76 -29.90 23.42 17.51
N LEU A 77 -30.29 23.87 16.32
CA LEU A 77 -29.68 25.05 15.69
C LEU A 77 -30.49 26.33 15.85
N TRP A 78 -31.76 26.26 16.24
CA TRP A 78 -32.66 27.40 16.46
C TRP A 78 -33.41 27.30 17.79
N ALA A 79 -32.76 26.77 18.83
CA ALA A 79 -33.34 26.69 20.16
C ALA A 79 -33.96 28.07 20.59
N GLY A 80 -35.18 28.03 21.11
CA GLY A 80 -35.91 29.23 21.53
C GLY A 80 -36.60 30.07 20.44
N GLN A 81 -36.52 29.66 19.17
CA GLN A 81 -37.30 30.29 18.10
C GLN A 81 -38.66 29.59 17.87
N PRO A 82 -39.69 30.32 17.40
CA PRO A 82 -40.95 29.70 16.97
C PRO A 82 -40.73 28.66 15.87
N ALA A 83 -41.38 27.49 15.97
CA ALA A 83 -41.18 26.35 15.09
C ALA A 83 -41.28 26.71 13.58
N ASP A 84 -42.28 27.51 13.19
CA ASP A 84 -42.47 27.93 11.79
C ASP A 84 -41.28 28.75 11.27
N ARG A 85 -40.74 29.66 12.09
CA ARG A 85 -39.55 30.46 11.72
C ARG A 85 -38.31 29.63 11.62
N ALA A 86 -38.09 28.67 12.55
CA ALA A 86 -37.00 27.75 12.55
C ALA A 86 -37.05 26.88 11.28
N ALA A 87 -38.21 26.31 10.95
CA ALA A 87 -38.42 25.51 9.75
C ALA A 87 -38.15 26.30 8.46
N ALA A 88 -38.65 27.52 8.33
CA ALA A 88 -38.40 28.40 7.19
C ALA A 88 -36.89 28.74 7.07
N SER A 89 -36.22 29.02 8.20
CA SER A 89 -34.79 29.28 8.25
C SER A 89 -33.98 28.06 7.79
N LEU A 90 -34.31 26.85 8.24
CA LEU A 90 -33.70 25.60 7.82
C LEU A 90 -33.80 25.38 6.30
N GLN A 91 -34.98 25.59 5.72
CA GLN A 91 -35.18 25.46 4.26
C GLN A 91 -34.29 26.41 3.46
N VAL A 92 -34.10 27.65 3.93
CA VAL A 92 -33.18 28.61 3.30
C VAL A 92 -31.74 28.09 3.34
N ARG A 93 -31.29 27.55 4.49
CA ARG A 93 -29.90 27.02 4.62
C ARG A 93 -29.69 25.78 3.76
N VAL A 94 -30.66 24.87 3.72
CA VAL A 94 -30.65 23.71 2.83
C VAL A 94 -30.57 24.14 1.36
N SER A 95 -31.33 25.15 0.97
CA SER A 95 -31.27 25.70 -0.39
C SER A 95 -29.92 26.31 -0.72
N GLN A 96 -29.28 27.02 0.23
CA GLN A 96 -27.92 27.56 0.07
C GLN A 96 -26.89 26.45 -0.09
N LEU A 97 -26.94 25.40 0.74
CA LEU A 97 -26.04 24.24 0.63
C LEU A 97 -26.21 23.53 -0.71
N ARG A 98 -27.43 23.32 -1.16
CA ARG A 98 -27.66 22.74 -2.50
C ARG A 98 -27.09 23.59 -3.63
N LYS A 99 -27.13 24.93 -3.49
CA LYS A 99 -26.52 25.84 -4.47
C LYS A 99 -24.98 25.65 -4.48
N THR A 100 -24.34 25.56 -3.31
CA THR A 100 -22.91 25.34 -3.18
C THR A 100 -22.51 23.97 -3.77
N LEU A 101 -23.22 22.90 -3.42
CA LEU A 101 -22.96 21.56 -3.93
C LEU A 101 -23.19 21.43 -5.45
N ARG A 102 -24.20 22.11 -5.98
CA ARG A 102 -24.45 22.18 -7.43
C ARG A 102 -23.33 22.89 -8.17
N ALA A 103 -22.78 23.96 -7.59
CA ALA A 103 -21.61 24.63 -8.16
C ALA A 103 -20.35 23.74 -8.18
N ALA A 104 -20.30 22.73 -7.30
CA ALA A 104 -19.29 21.69 -7.28
C ALA A 104 -19.55 20.51 -8.25
N GLY A 105 -20.64 20.57 -9.04
CA GLY A 105 -21.03 19.46 -9.92
C GLY A 105 -21.84 18.35 -9.22
N GLU A 106 -22.24 18.53 -7.96
CA GLU A 106 -22.84 17.50 -7.09
C GLU A 106 -24.27 17.87 -6.64
N PRO A 107 -25.24 18.02 -7.57
CA PRO A 107 -26.60 18.51 -7.24
C PRO A 107 -27.38 17.55 -6.32
N ASP A 108 -27.09 16.25 -6.36
CA ASP A 108 -27.86 15.19 -5.69
C ASP A 108 -27.27 14.72 -4.36
N ARG A 109 -26.25 15.42 -3.86
CA ARG A 109 -25.59 15.07 -2.58
C ARG A 109 -26.46 15.30 -1.36
N LEU A 110 -27.21 16.42 -1.33
CA LEU A 110 -28.11 16.78 -0.23
C LEU A 110 -29.55 16.43 -0.60
N VAL A 111 -30.03 15.31 -0.08
CA VAL A 111 -31.32 14.71 -0.38
C VAL A 111 -32.36 15.10 0.68
N THR A 112 -33.58 15.47 0.26
CA THR A 112 -34.74 15.48 1.16
C THR A 112 -35.29 14.08 1.26
N ARG A 113 -35.35 13.55 2.48
CA ARG A 113 -35.92 12.23 2.79
C ARG A 113 -36.75 12.36 4.07
N PRO A 114 -38.07 12.21 4.03
CA PRO A 114 -38.86 12.30 5.24
C PRO A 114 -38.36 11.41 6.35
N PRO A 115 -38.28 11.88 7.62
CA PRO A 115 -38.77 13.18 8.10
C PRO A 115 -37.75 14.34 8.04
N GLY A 116 -36.68 14.26 7.23
CA GLY A 116 -35.63 15.29 7.24
C GLY A 116 -34.75 15.35 6.00
N TYR A 117 -33.44 15.45 6.25
CA TYR A 117 -32.42 15.61 5.22
C TYR A 117 -31.28 14.61 5.43
N LEU A 118 -30.62 14.23 4.33
CA LEU A 118 -29.49 13.33 4.31
C LEU A 118 -28.43 13.88 3.36
N ILE A 119 -27.18 13.91 3.80
CA ILE A 119 -26.03 14.14 2.91
C ILE A 119 -25.40 12.80 2.55
N ARG A 120 -25.22 12.57 1.25
CA ARG A 120 -24.52 11.38 0.76
C ARG A 120 -23.02 11.64 0.77
N VAL A 121 -22.27 10.73 1.39
CA VAL A 121 -20.80 10.76 1.48
C VAL A 121 -20.30 9.38 1.10
N THR A 122 -19.42 9.30 0.11
CA THR A 122 -18.77 8.03 -0.25
C THR A 122 -17.55 7.76 0.64
N PRO A 123 -17.13 6.50 0.79
CA PRO A 123 -15.93 6.17 1.57
C PRO A 123 -14.71 6.94 1.09
N GLY A 124 -14.03 7.64 2.02
CA GLY A 124 -12.85 8.44 1.73
C GLY A 124 -13.10 9.93 1.50
N GLU A 125 -14.35 10.38 1.30
CA GLU A 125 -14.69 11.80 1.08
C GLU A 125 -14.77 12.63 2.36
N LEU A 126 -14.96 12.02 3.53
CA LEU A 126 -14.99 12.70 4.83
C LEU A 126 -13.72 12.38 5.63
N ASP A 127 -13.04 13.41 6.11
CA ASP A 127 -11.76 13.30 6.82
C ASP A 127 -11.86 12.54 8.14
N ALA A 128 -12.93 12.67 8.92
CA ALA A 128 -13.05 12.03 10.23
C ALA A 128 -13.13 10.49 10.16
N PRO A 129 -13.98 9.84 9.35
CA PRO A 129 -13.95 8.40 9.16
C PRO A 129 -12.62 7.90 8.57
N ARG A 130 -11.97 8.67 7.70
CA ARG A 130 -10.66 8.35 7.15
C ARG A 130 -9.58 8.37 8.23
N PHE A 131 -9.59 9.38 9.09
CA PHE A 131 -8.74 9.44 10.28
C PHE A 131 -8.92 8.22 11.18
N GLU A 132 -10.16 7.88 11.52
CA GLU A 132 -10.44 6.75 12.40
C GLU A 132 -10.04 5.41 11.81
N HIS A 133 -10.12 5.26 10.49
CA HIS A 133 -9.65 4.07 9.79
C HIS A 133 -8.12 3.95 9.86
N LEU A 134 -7.41 5.01 9.49
CA LEU A 134 -5.94 5.05 9.53
C LEU A 134 -5.38 4.88 10.95
N ALA A 135 -6.05 5.48 11.96
CA ALA A 135 -5.66 5.32 13.35
C ALA A 135 -5.81 3.86 13.83
N ARG A 136 -6.92 3.19 13.49
CA ARG A 136 -7.12 1.76 13.78
C ARG A 136 -6.11 0.86 13.08
N ASP A 137 -5.77 1.16 11.82
CA ASP A 137 -4.74 0.43 11.08
C ASP A 137 -3.38 0.57 11.77
N GLY A 138 -3.05 1.79 12.23
CA GLY A 138 -1.84 2.04 12.99
C GLY A 138 -1.81 1.32 14.34
N GLU A 139 -2.91 1.35 15.10
CA GLU A 139 -3.06 0.61 16.37
C GLU A 139 -2.93 -0.91 16.15
N THR A 140 -3.51 -1.43 15.07
CA THR A 140 -3.40 -2.85 14.70
C THR A 140 -1.97 -3.23 14.34
N ALA A 141 -1.28 -2.39 13.57
CA ALA A 141 0.13 -2.59 13.23
C ALA A 141 1.02 -2.56 14.49
N LEU A 142 0.73 -1.65 15.43
CA LEU A 142 1.45 -1.55 16.71
C LEU A 142 1.26 -2.82 17.55
N ALA A 143 0.03 -3.33 17.66
CA ALA A 143 -0.28 -4.57 18.35
C ALA A 143 0.38 -5.80 17.69
N ALA A 144 0.59 -5.76 16.37
CA ALA A 144 1.33 -6.78 15.62
C ALA A 144 2.87 -6.64 15.73
N GLY A 145 3.38 -5.64 16.48
CA GLY A 145 4.81 -5.38 16.64
C GLY A 145 5.46 -4.62 15.47
N ASP A 146 4.68 -4.18 14.48
CA ASP A 146 5.18 -3.39 13.34
C ASP A 146 5.16 -1.89 13.68
N GLY A 147 6.14 -1.47 14.48
CA GLY A 147 6.27 -0.07 14.91
C GLY A 147 6.44 0.90 13.74
N ALA A 148 7.10 0.48 12.67
CA ALA A 148 7.34 1.34 11.51
C ALA A 148 6.06 1.57 10.69
N LEU A 149 5.26 0.54 10.45
CA LEU A 149 3.94 0.68 9.81
C LEU A 149 2.99 1.49 10.69
N ALA A 150 2.97 1.18 12.01
CA ALA A 150 2.17 1.91 12.98
C ALA A 150 2.47 3.41 12.97
N ALA A 151 3.74 3.79 13.05
CA ALA A 151 4.16 5.20 13.02
C ALA A 151 3.68 5.90 11.74
N ARG A 152 3.84 5.27 10.56
CA ARG A 152 3.38 5.84 9.29
C ARG A 152 1.86 6.01 9.23
N ARG A 153 1.09 4.98 9.59
CA ARG A 153 -0.38 5.05 9.55
C ARG A 153 -0.92 6.11 10.51
N LEU A 154 -0.30 6.23 11.68
CA LEU A 154 -0.66 7.24 12.67
C LEU A 154 -0.22 8.65 12.24
N ASP A 155 0.92 8.81 11.57
CA ASP A 155 1.33 10.08 10.96
C ASP A 155 0.36 10.50 9.83
N GLU A 156 -0.06 9.57 8.97
CA GLU A 156 -1.07 9.81 7.94
C GLU A 156 -2.42 10.21 8.56
N ALA A 157 -2.86 9.52 9.60
CA ALA A 157 -4.09 9.83 10.33
C ALA A 157 -4.06 11.24 10.92
N LEU A 158 -3.00 11.55 11.65
CA LEU A 158 -2.82 12.85 12.31
C LEU A 158 -2.60 13.99 11.33
N GLY A 159 -2.05 13.71 10.15
CA GLY A 159 -1.90 14.66 9.03
C GLY A 159 -3.24 15.15 8.42
N LEU A 160 -4.36 14.50 8.71
CA LEU A 160 -5.69 14.95 8.29
C LEU A 160 -6.23 16.11 9.15
N TRP A 161 -5.62 16.37 10.30
CA TRP A 161 -6.04 17.42 11.21
C TRP A 161 -5.49 18.78 10.78
N ARG A 162 -6.40 19.73 10.58
CA ARG A 162 -6.12 21.11 10.18
C ARG A 162 -6.27 22.12 11.34
N GLY A 163 -6.70 21.64 12.52
CA GLY A 163 -6.94 22.44 13.73
C GLY A 163 -7.81 21.68 14.72
N ALA A 164 -8.46 22.38 15.63
CA ALA A 164 -9.48 21.80 16.50
C ALA A 164 -10.70 21.35 15.67
N ALA A 165 -11.24 20.18 15.97
CA ALA A 165 -12.37 19.64 15.24
C ALA A 165 -13.57 20.60 15.30
N LEU A 166 -14.23 20.84 14.15
CA LEU A 166 -15.41 21.71 14.04
C LEU A 166 -15.19 23.14 14.60
N ALA A 167 -13.97 23.66 14.53
CA ALA A 167 -13.54 24.90 15.19
C ALA A 167 -14.40 26.15 14.88
N ASP A 168 -15.11 26.17 13.77
CA ASP A 168 -15.98 27.27 13.33
C ASP A 168 -17.49 27.00 13.52
N VAL A 169 -17.82 25.93 14.30
CA VAL A 169 -19.18 25.50 14.63
C VAL A 169 -19.33 25.20 16.14
N ASP A 170 -18.42 25.69 16.95
CA ASP A 170 -18.25 25.37 18.37
C ASP A 170 -19.41 25.81 19.29
N ASP A 171 -20.24 26.78 18.85
CA ASP A 171 -21.42 27.24 19.58
C ASP A 171 -22.56 26.22 19.69
N ALA A 172 -22.55 25.16 18.87
CA ALA A 172 -23.63 24.17 18.83
C ALA A 172 -23.36 22.97 19.74
N PRO A 173 -24.28 22.56 20.65
CA PRO A 173 -24.03 21.46 21.61
C PRO A 173 -23.63 20.15 20.96
N PHE A 174 -24.22 19.76 19.80
CA PHE A 174 -23.84 18.56 19.08
C PHE A 174 -22.38 18.63 18.57
N ALA A 175 -21.96 19.81 18.10
CA ALA A 175 -20.60 20.00 17.58
C ALA A 175 -19.57 19.90 18.71
N GLN A 176 -19.86 20.43 19.89
CA GLN A 176 -19.00 20.28 21.08
C GLN A 176 -18.84 18.82 21.52
N ALA A 177 -19.94 18.03 21.48
CA ALA A 177 -19.88 16.62 21.83
C ALA A 177 -19.03 15.82 20.83
N GLU A 178 -19.23 16.05 19.54
CA GLU A 178 -18.46 15.38 18.50
C GLU A 178 -17.00 15.84 18.45
N ALA A 179 -16.73 17.14 18.62
CA ALA A 179 -15.38 17.67 18.70
C ALA A 179 -14.61 17.02 19.86
N ARG A 180 -15.22 16.90 21.06
CA ARG A 180 -14.60 16.20 22.21
C ARG A 180 -14.32 14.74 21.89
N ARG A 181 -15.24 14.05 21.24
CA ARG A 181 -15.04 12.65 20.83
C ARG A 181 -13.86 12.50 19.85
N LEU A 182 -13.78 13.38 18.87
CA LEU A 182 -12.72 13.37 17.88
C LEU A 182 -11.36 13.75 18.48
N GLU A 183 -11.29 14.78 19.34
CA GLU A 183 -10.06 15.18 20.04
C GLU A 183 -9.55 14.06 20.97
N GLU A 184 -10.44 13.33 21.64
CA GLU A 184 -10.07 12.16 22.44
C GLU A 184 -9.45 11.05 21.56
N ARG A 185 -10.03 10.79 20.39
CA ARG A 185 -9.46 9.85 19.39
C ARG A 185 -8.13 10.35 18.85
N ARG A 186 -7.97 11.65 18.63
CA ARG A 186 -6.69 12.26 18.24
C ARG A 186 -5.61 12.04 19.30
N LEU A 187 -5.96 12.27 20.56
CA LEU A 187 -5.03 12.08 21.67
C LEU A 187 -4.59 10.62 21.80
N ALA A 188 -5.51 9.66 21.67
CA ALA A 188 -5.19 8.25 21.63
C ALA A 188 -4.26 7.89 20.45
N ALA A 189 -4.47 8.46 19.28
CA ALA A 189 -3.60 8.28 18.12
C ALA A 189 -2.19 8.88 18.34
N LEU A 190 -2.07 10.02 19.03
CA LEU A 190 -0.79 10.64 19.43
C LEU A 190 -0.02 9.75 20.42
N GLU A 191 -0.70 9.16 21.41
CA GLU A 191 -0.10 8.19 22.34
C GLU A 191 0.42 6.95 21.59
N SER A 192 -0.39 6.37 20.73
CA SER A 192 0.00 5.18 19.95
C SER A 192 1.14 5.49 18.96
N ARG A 193 1.18 6.70 18.38
CA ARG A 193 2.29 7.15 17.54
C ARG A 193 3.59 7.30 18.33
N ALA A 194 3.51 7.87 19.53
CA ALA A 194 4.68 7.99 20.40
C ALA A 194 5.25 6.61 20.76
N GLU A 195 4.38 5.65 21.09
CA GLU A 195 4.78 4.25 21.33
C GLU A 195 5.43 3.62 20.09
N ALA A 196 4.82 3.77 18.91
CA ALA A 196 5.35 3.27 17.65
C ALA A 196 6.74 3.84 17.33
N ARG A 197 6.91 5.16 17.46
CA ARG A 197 8.20 5.81 17.25
C ARG A 197 9.26 5.42 18.29
N LEU A 198 8.87 5.19 19.55
CA LEU A 198 9.75 4.64 20.57
C LEU A 198 10.18 3.21 20.25
N ALA A 199 9.29 2.40 19.70
CA ALA A 199 9.61 1.06 19.23
C ALA A 199 10.62 1.07 18.06
N CYS A 200 10.62 2.12 17.23
CA CYS A 200 11.56 2.33 16.12
C CYS A 200 12.84 3.09 16.52
N GLY A 201 13.07 3.37 17.81
CA GLY A 201 14.28 4.07 18.25
C GLY A 201 14.23 5.60 18.11
N GLY A 202 13.11 6.21 17.67
CA GLY A 202 12.91 7.65 17.49
C GLY A 202 12.71 8.42 18.81
N HIS A 203 13.43 8.05 19.88
CA HIS A 203 13.24 8.61 21.21
C HIS A 203 13.70 10.07 21.36
N ARG A 204 14.71 10.50 20.58
CA ARG A 204 15.26 11.87 20.71
C ARG A 204 14.31 12.92 20.14
N GLU A 205 13.73 12.63 18.99
CA GLU A 205 12.81 13.51 18.27
C GLU A 205 11.48 13.70 19.04
N LEU A 206 11.09 12.70 19.83
CA LEU A 206 9.84 12.72 20.60
C LEU A 206 9.90 13.58 21.86
N ILE A 207 11.08 13.88 22.43
CA ILE A 207 11.18 14.54 23.75
C ILE A 207 10.44 15.88 23.76
N GLY A 208 10.68 16.76 22.79
CA GLY A 208 10.04 18.07 22.74
C GLY A 208 8.53 18.00 22.51
N GLU A 209 8.09 17.06 21.66
CA GLU A 209 6.67 16.83 21.42
C GLU A 209 5.97 16.32 22.69
N LEU A 210 6.53 15.31 23.36
CA LEU A 210 5.98 14.74 24.59
C LEU A 210 6.00 15.76 25.75
N GLU A 211 6.95 16.68 25.78
CA GLU A 211 6.95 17.79 26.73
C GLU A 211 5.74 18.71 26.52
N THR A 212 5.45 19.07 25.27
CA THR A 212 4.28 19.87 24.92
C THR A 212 2.98 19.13 25.24
N LEU A 213 2.88 17.85 24.89
CA LEU A 213 1.69 17.03 25.14
C LEU A 213 1.44 16.80 26.63
N THR A 214 2.48 16.54 27.44
CA THR A 214 2.33 16.39 28.90
C THR A 214 1.95 17.71 29.60
N ALA A 215 2.35 18.85 29.06
CA ALA A 215 1.93 20.15 29.56
C ALA A 215 0.45 20.45 29.22
N ALA A 216 0.00 20.07 28.02
CA ALA A 216 -1.38 20.25 27.58
C ALA A 216 -2.36 19.24 28.23
N HIS A 217 -1.90 18.04 28.54
CA HIS A 217 -2.70 16.93 29.09
C HIS A 217 -2.03 16.33 30.33
N PRO A 218 -1.94 17.08 31.45
CA PRO A 218 -1.14 16.71 32.61
C PRO A 218 -1.60 15.45 33.33
N LEU A 219 -2.86 15.08 33.21
CA LEU A 219 -3.43 13.89 33.84
C LEU A 219 -3.33 12.60 32.98
N ARG A 220 -2.72 12.69 31.78
CA ARG A 220 -2.56 11.53 30.88
C ARG A 220 -1.27 10.77 31.18
N GLU A 221 -1.33 9.83 32.10
CA GLU A 221 -0.16 9.06 32.59
C GLU A 221 0.61 8.36 31.46
N ARG A 222 -0.06 7.92 30.38
CA ARG A 222 0.58 7.24 29.24
C ARG A 222 1.56 8.16 28.51
N LEU A 223 1.23 9.44 28.34
CA LEU A 223 2.15 10.42 27.74
C LEU A 223 3.40 10.63 28.61
N TRP A 224 3.23 10.67 29.94
CA TRP A 224 4.35 10.75 30.86
C TRP A 224 5.24 9.51 30.84
N ALA A 225 4.64 8.31 30.73
CA ALA A 225 5.41 7.08 30.57
C ALA A 225 6.28 7.11 29.30
N HIS A 226 5.71 7.56 28.18
CA HIS A 226 6.46 7.73 26.94
C HIS A 226 7.57 8.78 27.06
N ARG A 227 7.30 9.93 27.72
CA ARG A 227 8.30 10.97 27.99
C ARG A 227 9.45 10.44 28.85
N MET A 228 9.15 9.74 29.95
CA MET A 228 10.15 9.12 30.82
C MET A 228 11.02 8.14 30.03
N LEU A 229 10.42 7.27 29.23
CA LEU A 229 11.15 6.28 28.41
C LEU A 229 12.01 6.96 27.34
N ALA A 230 11.50 7.99 26.67
CA ALA A 230 12.25 8.76 25.67
C ALA A 230 13.48 9.45 26.29
N LEU A 231 13.31 10.11 27.42
CA LEU A 231 14.41 10.76 28.18
C LEU A 231 15.45 9.74 28.65
N TYR A 232 15.01 8.62 29.21
CA TYR A 232 15.92 7.56 29.67
C TYR A 232 16.76 7.01 28.51
N ARG A 233 16.14 6.66 27.38
CA ARG A 233 16.81 6.17 26.18
C ARG A 233 17.76 7.20 25.55
N ALA A 234 17.50 8.48 25.74
CA ALA A 234 18.41 9.56 25.34
C ALA A 234 19.58 9.78 26.31
N GLY A 235 19.73 8.93 27.34
CA GLY A 235 20.78 9.08 28.39
C GLY A 235 20.45 10.14 29.44
N ARG A 236 19.24 10.72 29.44
CA ARG A 236 18.78 11.80 30.32
C ARG A 236 18.01 11.23 31.53
N GLN A 237 18.61 10.23 32.22
CA GLN A 237 17.97 9.51 33.35
C GLN A 237 17.45 10.43 34.44
N ALA A 238 18.23 11.45 34.82
CA ALA A 238 17.84 12.38 35.89
C ALA A 238 16.56 13.16 35.53
N GLU A 239 16.39 13.50 34.27
CA GLU A 239 15.19 14.19 33.76
C GLU A 239 13.99 13.25 33.63
N ALA A 240 14.21 12.01 33.27
CA ALA A 240 13.16 10.98 33.28
C ALA A 240 12.56 10.81 34.71
N LEU A 241 13.41 10.73 35.73
CA LEU A 241 12.99 10.63 37.12
C LEU A 241 12.37 11.94 37.65
N ARG A 242 12.76 13.09 37.09
CA ARG A 242 12.10 14.37 37.39
C ARG A 242 10.69 14.39 36.82
N ALA A 243 10.50 13.97 35.57
CA ALA A 243 9.17 13.88 34.94
C ALA A 243 8.21 13.01 35.78
N TYR A 244 8.67 11.90 36.33
CA TYR A 244 7.85 11.09 37.25
C TYR A 244 7.42 11.88 38.51
N ARG A 245 8.37 12.59 39.14
CA ARG A 245 8.08 13.39 40.34
C ARG A 245 7.10 14.52 40.04
N ASP A 246 7.24 15.18 38.89
CA ASP A 246 6.34 16.25 38.48
C ASP A 246 4.92 15.73 38.30
N LEU A 247 4.73 14.59 37.59
CA LEU A 247 3.42 13.95 37.45
C LEU A 247 2.85 13.53 38.80
N ARG A 248 3.66 12.91 39.70
CA ARG A 248 3.20 12.50 41.03
C ARG A 248 2.70 13.70 41.81
N ALA A 249 3.41 14.84 41.78
CA ALA A 249 2.98 16.06 42.43
C ALA A 249 1.64 16.58 41.90
N ILE A 250 1.42 16.51 40.60
CA ILE A 250 0.15 16.88 39.95
C ILE A 250 -0.98 15.96 40.45
N LEU A 251 -0.81 14.62 40.34
CA LEU A 251 -1.84 13.65 40.70
C LEU A 251 -2.20 13.70 42.19
N THR A 252 -1.20 13.82 43.08
CA THR A 252 -1.44 13.92 44.51
C THR A 252 -2.04 15.26 44.90
N GLY A 253 -1.61 16.36 44.24
CA GLY A 253 -2.11 17.70 44.53
C GLY A 253 -3.52 17.98 44.03
N GLU A 254 -3.86 17.51 42.79
CA GLU A 254 -5.16 17.80 42.19
C GLU A 254 -6.22 16.73 42.51
N LEU A 255 -5.82 15.44 42.55
CA LEU A 255 -6.75 14.31 42.66
C LEU A 255 -6.59 13.51 43.96
N GLY A 256 -5.52 13.72 44.75
CA GLY A 256 -5.25 12.94 45.93
C GLY A 256 -4.85 11.49 45.67
N ILE A 257 -4.41 11.14 44.48
CA ILE A 257 -4.07 9.77 44.07
C ILE A 257 -2.58 9.64 43.75
N GLU A 258 -2.05 8.43 43.89
CA GLU A 258 -0.70 8.07 43.47
C GLU A 258 -0.70 7.65 42.00
N PRO A 259 0.47 7.78 41.30
CA PRO A 259 0.62 7.27 39.92
C PRO A 259 0.25 5.80 39.81
N SER A 260 -0.19 5.40 38.62
CA SER A 260 -0.58 4.02 38.31
C SER A 260 0.54 3.01 38.60
N PRO A 261 0.19 1.74 38.88
CA PRO A 261 1.19 0.68 39.08
C PRO A 261 2.20 0.56 37.96
N ALA A 262 1.76 0.70 36.69
CA ALA A 262 2.61 0.63 35.51
C ALA A 262 3.67 1.75 35.49
N LEU A 263 3.29 2.95 35.87
CA LEU A 263 4.22 4.08 35.91
C LEU A 263 5.24 3.98 37.07
N ARG A 264 4.79 3.49 38.21
CA ARG A 264 5.68 3.19 39.36
C ARG A 264 6.67 2.07 39.01
N GLU A 265 6.23 1.06 38.29
CA GLU A 265 7.12 0.01 37.83
C GLU A 265 8.16 0.58 36.85
N LEU A 266 7.74 1.45 35.92
CA LEU A 266 8.65 2.11 34.96
C LEU A 266 9.72 2.95 35.72
N GLU A 267 9.34 3.73 36.72
CA GLU A 267 10.29 4.45 37.56
C GLU A 267 11.30 3.49 38.22
N GLY A 268 10.80 2.41 38.85
CA GLY A 268 11.65 1.39 39.46
C GLY A 268 12.62 0.72 38.48
N ARG A 269 12.18 0.47 37.23
CA ARG A 269 13.04 -0.07 36.15
C ARG A 269 14.10 0.94 35.73
N ILE A 270 13.77 2.23 35.64
CA ILE A 270 14.71 3.30 35.31
C ILE A 270 15.77 3.44 36.43
N LEU A 271 15.36 3.37 37.70
CA LEU A 271 16.29 3.42 38.85
C LEU A 271 17.27 2.27 38.87
N ARG A 272 16.81 1.05 38.51
CA ARG A 272 17.66 -0.15 38.42
C ARG A 272 18.44 -0.26 37.11
N GLN A 273 18.28 0.69 36.21
CA GLN A 273 18.88 0.66 34.85
C GLN A 273 18.59 -0.65 34.11
N ASP A 274 17.32 -1.10 34.15
CA ASP A 274 16.89 -2.36 33.56
C ASP A 274 17.21 -2.39 32.05
N ALA A 275 18.02 -3.38 31.64
CA ALA A 275 18.44 -3.54 30.25
C ALA A 275 17.28 -3.63 29.24
N ARG A 276 16.08 -4.07 29.69
CA ARG A 276 14.87 -4.15 28.85
C ARG A 276 14.30 -2.76 28.48
N LEU A 277 14.74 -1.68 29.13
CA LEU A 277 14.41 -0.30 28.78
C LEU A 277 15.34 0.28 27.71
N ALA A 278 16.46 -0.38 27.42
CA ALA A 278 17.38 0.06 26.37
C ALA A 278 16.61 0.36 25.07
N PRO A 279 17.02 1.38 24.29
CA PRO A 279 16.47 1.54 22.95
C PRO A 279 16.64 0.20 22.23
N PRO A 280 15.67 -0.21 21.38
CA PRO A 280 15.95 -1.29 20.46
C PRO A 280 17.26 -0.94 19.76
N ALA A 281 18.19 -1.91 19.67
CA ALA A 281 19.37 -1.68 18.87
C ALA A 281 18.90 -1.22 17.49
N PRO A 282 19.58 -0.24 16.86
CA PRO A 282 19.17 0.18 15.51
C PRO A 282 19.10 -1.08 14.65
N GLY A 283 17.89 -1.55 14.33
CA GLY A 283 17.67 -2.76 13.51
C GLY A 283 17.08 -4.00 14.19
N GLU A 284 16.70 -3.99 15.49
CA GLU A 284 16.01 -5.15 16.08
C GLU A 284 14.48 -5.00 16.06
N ASP A 285 13.87 -5.36 14.93
CA ASP A 285 12.49 -5.84 14.89
C ASP A 285 12.42 -7.21 15.57
N ARG A 286 11.75 -7.31 16.73
CA ARG A 286 11.49 -8.58 17.40
C ARG A 286 10.58 -9.45 16.54
N ALA A 287 11.17 -10.37 15.78
CA ALA A 287 10.52 -11.58 15.38
C ALA A 287 10.81 -12.63 16.47
N ASP A 288 9.79 -13.04 17.23
CA ASP A 288 9.87 -14.17 18.14
C ASP A 288 10.12 -15.45 17.32
N GLY A 289 11.29 -16.04 17.51
CA GLY A 289 11.66 -17.33 16.95
C GLY A 289 13.19 -17.55 17.05
N PRO A 290 13.67 -18.72 17.50
CA PRO A 290 15.10 -18.97 17.64
C PRO A 290 15.75 -19.04 16.24
N GLY A 291 16.42 -17.94 15.82
CA GLY A 291 17.17 -17.92 14.56
C GLY A 291 17.27 -16.58 13.84
N ALA A 292 16.84 -15.43 14.45
CA ALA A 292 17.01 -14.11 13.82
C ALA A 292 18.49 -13.72 13.81
N ARG A 293 19.14 -13.94 12.69
CA ARG A 293 20.42 -13.33 12.33
C ARG A 293 20.17 -11.84 12.03
N SER A 294 21.13 -11.00 12.41
CA SER A 294 21.42 -9.60 12.02
C SER A 294 20.70 -9.18 10.72
N GLU A 295 20.24 -7.91 10.62
CA GLU A 295 19.86 -7.30 9.33
C GLU A 295 20.90 -7.71 8.30
N ALA A 296 20.56 -8.72 7.51
CA ALA A 296 21.50 -9.24 6.53
C ALA A 296 21.68 -8.14 5.48
N GLU A 297 22.95 -7.80 5.22
CA GLU A 297 23.33 -7.03 4.04
C GLU A 297 22.50 -7.50 2.83
N PRO A 298 22.14 -6.59 1.90
CA PRO A 298 21.49 -6.99 0.67
C PRO A 298 22.21 -8.21 0.07
N PRO A 299 21.50 -9.20 -0.44
CA PRO A 299 22.13 -10.39 -0.99
C PRO A 299 23.12 -10.01 -2.08
N VAL A 300 24.21 -10.76 -2.17
CA VAL A 300 25.25 -10.54 -3.20
C VAL A 300 24.64 -10.67 -4.59
N THR A 301 24.72 -9.61 -5.39
CA THR A 301 24.34 -9.63 -6.79
C THR A 301 25.36 -10.39 -7.63
N ARG A 302 24.85 -11.31 -8.44
CA ARG A 302 25.60 -12.13 -9.40
C ARG A 302 25.02 -11.94 -10.79
N TYR A 303 25.72 -12.43 -11.81
CA TYR A 303 25.29 -12.29 -13.19
C TYR A 303 25.18 -13.66 -13.89
N ALA A 304 24.03 -13.91 -14.49
CA ALA A 304 23.81 -15.02 -15.41
C ALA A 304 23.99 -14.51 -16.83
N ARG A 305 24.58 -15.33 -17.70
CA ARG A 305 24.72 -14.99 -19.12
C ARG A 305 23.63 -15.67 -19.92
N SER A 306 22.79 -14.89 -20.58
CA SER A 306 21.75 -15.37 -21.49
C SER A 306 22.36 -15.92 -22.80
N SER A 307 21.58 -16.63 -23.61
CA SER A 307 22.06 -17.28 -24.82
C SER A 307 22.58 -16.32 -25.89
N ASP A 308 22.09 -15.09 -25.89
CA ASP A 308 22.49 -13.98 -26.76
C ASP A 308 23.63 -13.12 -26.17
N GLY A 309 24.17 -13.51 -24.99
CA GLY A 309 25.31 -12.86 -24.36
C GLY A 309 24.97 -11.79 -23.34
N VAL A 310 23.70 -11.41 -23.18
CA VAL A 310 23.24 -10.41 -22.21
C VAL A 310 23.45 -10.90 -20.78
N HIS A 311 23.98 -10.04 -19.90
CA HIS A 311 24.16 -10.34 -18.47
C HIS A 311 22.90 -9.95 -17.70
N ILE A 312 22.34 -10.93 -17.00
CA ILE A 312 21.13 -10.83 -16.19
C ILE A 312 21.57 -10.86 -14.72
N ALA A 313 21.38 -9.75 -14.02
CA ALA A 313 21.66 -9.62 -12.60
C ALA A 313 20.66 -10.44 -11.78
N TYR A 314 21.15 -11.22 -10.82
CA TYR A 314 20.31 -12.01 -9.91
C TYR A 314 20.87 -12.07 -8.50
N GLN A 315 19.98 -12.32 -7.54
CA GLN A 315 20.28 -12.53 -6.13
C GLN A 315 19.62 -13.81 -5.63
N VAL A 316 20.20 -14.43 -4.62
CA VAL A 316 19.68 -15.65 -4.00
C VAL A 316 19.59 -15.46 -2.50
N LEU A 317 18.42 -15.74 -1.92
CA LEU A 317 18.14 -15.66 -0.49
C LEU A 317 17.52 -16.96 0.03
N GLY A 318 17.62 -17.15 1.34
CA GLY A 318 17.01 -18.29 2.01
C GLY A 318 17.74 -19.59 1.69
N GLN A 319 17.22 -20.67 2.26
CA GLN A 319 17.74 -22.02 2.14
C GLN A 319 16.57 -23.00 2.10
N GLY A 320 16.79 -24.21 1.62
CA GLY A 320 15.78 -25.27 1.59
C GLY A 320 15.72 -25.95 0.22
N GLU A 321 15.02 -27.06 0.17
CA GLU A 321 14.87 -27.87 -1.06
C GLU A 321 13.91 -27.23 -2.06
N ARG A 322 12.92 -26.45 -1.56
CA ARG A 322 11.99 -25.73 -2.43
C ARG A 322 12.67 -24.50 -3.00
N GLU A 323 12.61 -24.35 -4.29
CA GLU A 323 13.14 -23.18 -5.02
C GLU A 323 11.98 -22.33 -5.53
N ILE A 324 12.09 -21.01 -5.36
CA ILE A 324 11.12 -20.02 -5.82
C ILE A 324 11.86 -19.01 -6.69
N VAL A 325 11.46 -18.85 -7.93
CA VAL A 325 11.99 -17.83 -8.84
C VAL A 325 10.98 -16.73 -9.03
N ILE A 326 11.35 -15.50 -8.69
CA ILE A 326 10.54 -14.31 -8.97
C ILE A 326 10.76 -13.90 -10.42
N VAL A 327 9.70 -13.92 -11.21
CA VAL A 327 9.69 -13.32 -12.55
C VAL A 327 9.03 -11.94 -12.40
N PRO A 328 9.82 -10.85 -12.46
CA PRO A 328 9.35 -9.52 -12.08
C PRO A 328 8.41 -8.89 -13.11
N GLY A 329 7.66 -7.87 -12.68
CA GLY A 329 6.78 -7.06 -13.52
C GLY A 329 7.53 -6.12 -14.47
N LEU A 330 6.86 -5.05 -14.96
CA LEU A 330 7.35 -4.13 -16.00
C LEU A 330 8.77 -3.62 -15.74
N ILE A 331 9.05 -3.16 -14.54
CA ILE A 331 10.38 -2.68 -14.12
C ILE A 331 10.81 -3.34 -12.81
N SER A 332 12.12 -3.52 -12.64
CA SER A 332 12.72 -4.08 -11.44
C SER A 332 14.09 -3.45 -11.15
N HIS A 333 14.52 -3.51 -9.92
CA HIS A 333 15.87 -3.13 -9.49
C HIS A 333 16.20 -3.85 -8.19
N LEU A 334 17.12 -4.81 -8.24
CA LEU A 334 17.43 -5.70 -7.12
C LEU A 334 17.80 -4.95 -5.83
N ASP A 335 18.65 -3.92 -5.91
CA ASP A 335 19.07 -3.20 -4.71
C ASP A 335 17.94 -2.36 -4.12
N LEU A 336 17.09 -1.74 -4.96
CA LEU A 336 15.98 -0.92 -4.47
C LEU A 336 14.89 -1.73 -3.75
N TRP A 337 14.78 -3.03 -4.02
CA TRP A 337 13.89 -3.90 -3.26
C TRP A 337 14.26 -3.99 -1.78
N TRP A 338 15.53 -3.82 -1.45
CA TRP A 338 16.03 -3.86 -0.07
C TRP A 338 15.94 -2.50 0.63
N GLU A 339 15.92 -1.42 -0.13
CA GLU A 339 15.71 -0.07 0.38
C GLU A 339 14.23 0.23 0.69
N ASP A 340 13.29 -0.46 0.04
CA ASP A 340 11.86 -0.38 0.34
C ASP A 340 11.50 -1.39 1.45
N PRO A 341 11.10 -0.94 2.66
CA PRO A 341 10.86 -1.84 3.79
C PRO A 341 9.72 -2.83 3.55
N TYR A 342 8.72 -2.47 2.74
CA TYR A 342 7.60 -3.37 2.41
C TYR A 342 8.04 -4.46 1.46
N ALA A 343 8.75 -4.09 0.41
CA ALA A 343 9.29 -5.04 -0.56
C ALA A 343 10.31 -5.97 0.11
N ALA A 344 11.23 -5.42 0.91
CA ALA A 344 12.22 -6.20 1.65
C ALA A 344 11.56 -7.23 2.58
N ARG A 345 10.52 -6.81 3.34
CA ARG A 345 9.73 -7.73 4.19
C ARG A 345 9.04 -8.82 3.38
N PHE A 346 8.42 -8.45 2.27
CA PHE A 346 7.74 -9.37 1.38
C PHE A 346 8.69 -10.45 0.84
N TYR A 347 9.83 -10.06 0.31
CA TYR A 347 10.81 -10.99 -0.25
C TYR A 347 11.52 -11.84 0.83
N ARG A 348 11.79 -11.29 2.03
CA ARG A 348 12.28 -12.08 3.16
C ARG A 348 11.25 -13.15 3.60
N ARG A 349 9.96 -12.81 3.61
CA ARG A 349 8.89 -13.78 3.87
C ARG A 349 8.82 -14.86 2.81
N LEU A 350 8.97 -14.54 1.54
CA LEU A 350 9.07 -15.56 0.49
C LEU A 350 10.31 -16.44 0.67
N ALA A 351 11.46 -15.87 1.02
CA ALA A 351 12.69 -16.59 1.31
C ALA A 351 12.59 -17.52 2.55
N SER A 352 11.66 -17.26 3.47
CA SER A 352 11.36 -18.18 4.57
C SER A 352 10.58 -19.43 4.15
N LEU A 353 10.00 -19.44 2.94
CA LEU A 353 9.28 -20.57 2.38
C LEU A 353 10.17 -21.50 1.52
N GLY A 354 11.40 -21.07 1.24
CA GLY A 354 12.36 -21.82 0.43
C GLY A 354 13.50 -20.95 -0.07
N ARG A 355 14.33 -21.49 -0.96
CA ARG A 355 15.41 -20.77 -1.61
C ARG A 355 14.84 -19.83 -2.68
N LEU A 356 14.87 -18.53 -2.42
CA LEU A 356 14.33 -17.49 -3.30
C LEU A 356 15.40 -16.99 -4.27
N ILE A 357 15.09 -16.97 -5.55
CA ILE A 357 15.91 -16.46 -6.64
C ILE A 357 15.19 -15.27 -7.25
N MET A 358 15.82 -14.09 -7.22
CA MET A 358 15.30 -12.84 -7.77
C MET A 358 16.24 -12.35 -8.86
N PHE A 359 15.73 -11.70 -9.88
CA PHE A 359 16.56 -11.15 -10.95
C PHE A 359 15.95 -9.87 -11.53
N ASP A 360 16.81 -9.04 -12.10
CA ASP A 360 16.38 -7.93 -12.96
C ASP A 360 16.30 -8.40 -14.40
N LYS A 361 15.21 -8.11 -15.07
CA LYS A 361 15.09 -8.40 -16.50
C LYS A 361 16.11 -7.61 -17.32
N ARG A 362 16.44 -8.06 -18.52
CA ARG A 362 17.17 -7.24 -19.48
C ARG A 362 16.51 -5.87 -19.59
N ASP A 363 17.27 -4.83 -19.82
CA ASP A 363 16.83 -3.42 -19.86
C ASP A 363 16.37 -2.84 -18.52
N THR A 364 16.41 -3.59 -17.41
CA THR A 364 16.01 -3.08 -16.09
C THR A 364 17.11 -3.26 -15.04
N GLY A 365 17.03 -2.43 -14.00
CA GLY A 365 17.86 -2.53 -12.80
C GLY A 365 19.35 -2.67 -13.08
N LEU A 366 19.95 -3.72 -12.54
CA LEU A 366 21.38 -4.03 -12.65
C LEU A 366 21.76 -4.90 -13.86
N SER A 367 20.78 -5.36 -14.65
CA SER A 367 21.03 -6.14 -15.87
C SER A 367 21.46 -5.25 -17.04
N ASP A 368 22.12 -5.87 -18.02
CA ASP A 368 22.56 -5.17 -19.22
C ASP A 368 21.40 -4.48 -19.95
N ARG A 369 21.71 -3.31 -20.51
CA ARG A 369 20.81 -2.60 -21.43
C ARG A 369 20.97 -3.20 -22.82
N ALA A 370 20.00 -3.98 -23.25
CA ALA A 370 20.03 -4.63 -24.56
C ALA A 370 19.84 -3.63 -25.68
N VAL A 371 20.53 -3.87 -26.80
CA VAL A 371 20.35 -3.14 -28.05
C VAL A 371 19.58 -4.04 -29.00
N GLY A 372 18.40 -3.61 -29.44
CA GLY A 372 17.56 -4.38 -30.37
C GLY A 372 16.12 -4.53 -29.92
N GLU A 373 15.43 -5.48 -30.54
CA GLU A 373 14.06 -5.83 -30.18
C GLU A 373 14.05 -6.66 -28.90
N ASP A 374 13.04 -6.46 -28.07
CA ASP A 374 12.79 -7.16 -26.83
C ASP A 374 11.61 -8.14 -27.10
N THR A 375 11.89 -9.44 -27.06
CA THR A 375 10.88 -10.47 -27.37
C THR A 375 10.57 -11.35 -26.15
N ALA A 376 9.39 -11.95 -26.15
CA ALA A 376 8.97 -12.89 -25.10
C ALA A 376 9.92 -14.10 -25.03
N GLU A 377 10.43 -14.58 -26.18
CA GLU A 377 11.36 -15.70 -26.27
C GLU A 377 12.70 -15.39 -25.56
N GLN A 378 13.24 -14.19 -25.77
CA GLN A 378 14.46 -13.75 -25.08
C GLN A 378 14.26 -13.70 -23.58
N ARG A 379 13.11 -13.23 -23.13
CA ARG A 379 12.76 -13.16 -21.70
C ARG A 379 12.62 -14.54 -21.06
N ILE A 380 12.07 -15.52 -21.77
CA ILE A 380 12.01 -16.92 -21.35
C ILE A 380 13.43 -17.50 -21.20
N GLU A 381 14.32 -17.20 -22.16
CA GLU A 381 15.72 -17.61 -22.09
C GLU A 381 16.50 -16.95 -20.94
N ASP A 382 16.16 -15.70 -20.56
CA ASP A 382 16.72 -15.05 -19.38
C ASP A 382 16.35 -15.79 -18.09
N VAL A 383 15.07 -16.19 -17.93
CA VAL A 383 14.63 -17.03 -16.80
C VAL A 383 15.43 -18.33 -16.76
N ARG A 384 15.61 -18.98 -17.91
CA ARG A 384 16.40 -20.22 -18.02
C ARG A 384 17.87 -20.00 -17.65
N ALA A 385 18.47 -18.91 -18.10
CA ALA A 385 19.86 -18.55 -17.80
C ALA A 385 20.05 -18.31 -16.30
N VAL A 386 19.13 -17.58 -15.65
CA VAL A 386 19.14 -17.34 -14.20
C VAL A 386 19.00 -18.65 -13.42
N MET A 387 18.04 -19.50 -13.77
CA MET A 387 17.87 -20.81 -13.13
C MET A 387 19.14 -21.66 -13.25
N ARG A 388 19.75 -21.72 -14.43
CA ARG A 388 21.00 -22.45 -14.65
C ARG A 388 22.16 -21.88 -13.81
N ALA A 389 22.35 -20.56 -13.82
CA ALA A 389 23.43 -19.88 -13.10
C ALA A 389 23.29 -19.99 -11.59
N SER A 390 22.07 -20.02 -11.08
CA SER A 390 21.76 -20.22 -9.67
C SER A 390 21.77 -21.71 -9.25
N GLY A 391 21.92 -22.65 -10.17
CA GLY A 391 21.88 -24.09 -9.90
C GLY A 391 20.48 -24.65 -9.69
N SER A 392 19.45 -23.90 -10.11
CA SER A 392 18.05 -24.32 -9.99
C SER A 392 17.66 -25.24 -11.15
N ASN A 393 17.18 -26.43 -10.84
CA ASN A 393 16.72 -27.39 -11.83
C ASN A 393 15.20 -27.34 -12.01
N ARG A 394 14.45 -27.18 -10.94
CA ARG A 394 12.99 -27.12 -10.94
C ARG A 394 12.50 -26.19 -9.84
N ALA A 395 11.71 -25.18 -10.18
CA ALA A 395 11.27 -24.16 -9.26
C ALA A 395 9.78 -23.87 -9.33
N VAL A 396 9.25 -23.28 -8.25
CA VAL A 396 7.99 -22.54 -8.29
C VAL A 396 8.30 -21.21 -8.96
N LEU A 397 7.57 -20.86 -10.04
CA LEU A 397 7.68 -19.55 -10.63
C LEU A 397 6.62 -18.63 -10.03
N PHE A 398 7.10 -17.56 -9.39
CA PHE A 398 6.24 -16.48 -8.94
C PHE A 398 6.27 -15.36 -9.98
N GLY A 399 5.32 -15.39 -10.89
CA GLY A 399 5.16 -14.36 -11.91
C GLY A 399 4.32 -13.19 -11.39
N TYR A 400 4.93 -12.01 -11.31
CA TYR A 400 4.26 -10.79 -10.88
C TYR A 400 3.97 -9.89 -12.07
N SER A 401 2.70 -9.41 -12.20
CA SER A 401 2.30 -8.50 -13.29
C SER A 401 2.67 -9.07 -14.66
N GLU A 402 3.47 -8.39 -15.49
CA GLU A 402 4.01 -8.87 -16.77
C GLU A 402 4.82 -10.19 -16.62
N GLY A 403 5.44 -10.42 -15.47
CA GLY A 403 6.12 -11.69 -15.19
C GLY A 403 5.17 -12.90 -15.15
N GLY A 404 3.87 -12.68 -15.00
CA GLY A 404 2.85 -13.74 -15.06
C GLY A 404 2.78 -14.44 -16.41
N PRO A 405 2.47 -13.76 -17.52
CA PRO A 405 2.48 -14.36 -18.85
C PRO A 405 3.85 -14.94 -19.23
N MET A 406 4.97 -14.33 -18.81
CA MET A 406 6.30 -14.91 -19.01
C MET A 406 6.47 -16.25 -18.29
N SER A 407 5.98 -16.36 -17.04
CA SER A 407 6.00 -17.62 -16.28
C SER A 407 5.13 -18.70 -16.92
N ILE A 408 3.98 -18.32 -17.47
CA ILE A 408 3.07 -19.20 -18.23
C ILE A 408 3.76 -19.74 -19.49
N LEU A 409 4.37 -18.87 -20.29
CA LEU A 409 5.10 -19.27 -21.51
C LEU A 409 6.32 -20.15 -21.16
N PHE A 410 7.04 -19.83 -20.09
CA PHE A 410 8.14 -20.66 -19.61
C PHE A 410 7.64 -22.06 -19.21
N ALA A 411 6.53 -22.15 -18.48
CA ALA A 411 5.95 -23.43 -18.05
C ALA A 411 5.43 -24.26 -19.26
N ALA A 412 4.89 -23.61 -20.28
CA ALA A 412 4.47 -24.29 -21.50
C ALA A 412 5.66 -24.86 -22.28
N ARG A 413 6.81 -24.16 -22.29
CA ARG A 413 8.01 -24.55 -23.03
C ARG A 413 8.90 -25.54 -22.27
N TYR A 414 8.96 -25.41 -20.93
CA TYR A 414 9.84 -26.20 -20.05
C TYR A 414 9.06 -26.74 -18.84
N PRO A 415 8.01 -27.55 -19.05
CA PRO A 415 7.13 -28.02 -17.97
C PRO A 415 7.89 -28.80 -16.90
N GLU A 416 8.94 -29.52 -17.25
CA GLU A 416 9.80 -30.28 -16.33
C GLU A 416 10.59 -29.38 -15.36
N ARG A 417 10.78 -28.11 -15.72
CA ARG A 417 11.50 -27.11 -14.92
C ARG A 417 10.61 -26.36 -13.93
N VAL A 418 9.28 -26.55 -14.02
CA VAL A 418 8.31 -25.82 -13.21
C VAL A 418 7.60 -26.76 -12.25
N ALA A 419 7.73 -26.46 -10.94
CA ALA A 419 7.04 -27.21 -9.90
C ALA A 419 5.60 -26.76 -9.69
N ALA A 420 5.38 -25.44 -9.75
CA ALA A 420 4.08 -24.79 -9.65
C ALA A 420 4.17 -23.34 -10.16
N LEU A 421 3.03 -22.72 -10.43
CA LEU A 421 2.90 -21.29 -10.77
C LEU A 421 2.21 -20.54 -9.64
N ILE A 422 2.75 -19.40 -9.26
CA ILE A 422 2.06 -18.37 -8.47
C ILE A 422 1.97 -17.13 -9.37
N LEU A 423 0.76 -16.71 -9.70
CA LEU A 423 0.50 -15.62 -10.64
C LEU A 423 -0.13 -14.45 -9.88
N GLY A 424 0.68 -13.44 -9.58
CA GLY A 424 0.26 -12.29 -8.80
C GLY A 424 -0.02 -11.07 -9.66
N ALA A 425 -1.22 -10.48 -9.60
CA ALA A 425 -1.61 -9.32 -10.38
C ALA A 425 -1.30 -9.49 -11.88
N ALA A 426 -1.58 -10.68 -12.43
CA ALA A 426 -1.19 -11.12 -13.77
C ALA A 426 -2.37 -11.16 -14.74
N SER A 427 -2.08 -11.15 -16.04
CA SER A 427 -3.07 -11.24 -17.12
C SER A 427 -2.71 -12.33 -18.12
N ALA A 428 -3.69 -12.90 -18.82
CA ALA A 428 -3.43 -13.79 -19.96
C ALA A 428 -3.07 -13.00 -21.22
N ARG A 429 -3.60 -11.81 -21.33
CA ARG A 429 -3.36 -10.82 -22.37
C ARG A 429 -3.67 -9.46 -21.78
N TRP A 430 -2.95 -8.42 -22.16
CA TRP A 430 -3.20 -7.10 -21.59
C TRP A 430 -4.22 -6.29 -22.42
N PRO A 431 -4.08 -6.11 -23.77
CA PRO A 431 -5.05 -5.36 -24.55
C PRO A 431 -6.31 -6.18 -24.87
N ALA A 432 -7.33 -5.48 -25.35
CA ALA A 432 -8.58 -6.09 -25.81
C ALA A 432 -8.36 -7.09 -26.95
N ALA A 433 -9.17 -8.14 -26.97
CA ALA A 433 -9.20 -9.12 -28.04
C ALA A 433 -10.57 -9.83 -28.10
N PRO A 434 -10.94 -10.42 -29.22
CA PRO A 434 -12.15 -11.24 -29.32
C PRO A 434 -12.16 -12.32 -28.24
N GLY A 435 -13.29 -12.42 -27.49
CA GLY A 435 -13.44 -13.36 -26.39
C GLY A 435 -12.64 -13.02 -25.11
N TYR A 436 -12.06 -11.82 -25.02
CA TYR A 436 -11.31 -11.36 -23.85
C TYR A 436 -11.76 -9.95 -23.42
N PRO A 437 -12.88 -9.83 -22.72
CA PRO A 437 -13.45 -8.53 -22.34
C PRO A 437 -12.60 -7.76 -21.31
N CYS A 438 -11.73 -8.45 -20.56
CA CYS A 438 -10.86 -7.82 -19.58
C CYS A 438 -9.92 -6.78 -20.20
N GLY A 439 -9.48 -6.98 -21.42
CA GLY A 439 -8.59 -6.08 -22.13
C GLY A 439 -9.19 -4.69 -22.41
N GLU A 440 -10.52 -4.57 -22.50
CA GLU A 440 -11.21 -3.29 -22.68
C GLU A 440 -10.96 -2.34 -21.49
N GLN A 441 -10.85 -2.89 -20.30
CA GLN A 441 -10.59 -2.11 -19.07
C GLN A 441 -9.14 -1.60 -18.97
N THR A 442 -8.23 -2.15 -19.77
CA THR A 442 -6.79 -1.83 -19.70
C THR A 442 -6.29 -0.98 -20.87
N GLU A 443 -7.07 -0.76 -21.93
CA GLU A 443 -6.63 -0.03 -23.12
C GLU A 443 -6.33 1.44 -22.83
N GLU A 444 -7.21 2.11 -22.09
CA GLU A 444 -7.00 3.50 -21.66
C GLU A 444 -5.76 3.62 -20.78
N MET A 445 -5.59 2.68 -19.86
CA MET A 445 -4.43 2.60 -19.00
C MET A 445 -3.13 2.36 -19.78
N ALA A 446 -3.12 1.46 -20.76
CA ALA A 446 -1.96 1.18 -21.58
C ALA A 446 -1.49 2.43 -22.30
N SER A 447 -2.43 3.18 -22.88
CA SER A 447 -2.16 4.46 -23.53
C SER A 447 -1.65 5.52 -22.54
N ALA A 448 -2.21 5.57 -21.32
CA ALA A 448 -1.76 6.48 -20.27
C ALA A 448 -0.32 6.17 -19.81
N LEU A 449 0.04 4.89 -19.64
CA LEU A 449 1.40 4.47 -19.28
C LEU A 449 2.41 4.78 -20.40
N GLU A 450 2.05 4.59 -21.65
CA GLU A 450 2.91 4.96 -22.80
C GLU A 450 3.17 6.47 -22.83
N ASN A 451 2.14 7.29 -22.62
CA ASN A 451 2.28 8.74 -22.53
C ASN A 451 3.14 9.16 -21.33
N LEU A 452 2.94 8.53 -20.18
CA LEU A 452 3.72 8.79 -18.99
C LEU A 452 5.19 8.42 -19.21
N ALA A 453 5.46 7.26 -19.81
CA ALA A 453 6.81 6.82 -20.14
C ALA A 453 7.50 7.76 -21.14
N ALA A 454 6.77 8.28 -22.12
CA ALA A 454 7.29 9.19 -23.12
C ALA A 454 7.60 10.60 -22.56
N CYS A 455 6.75 11.12 -21.65
CA CYS A 455 6.76 12.55 -21.29
C CYS A 455 7.17 12.81 -19.83
N ARG A 456 6.90 11.91 -18.91
CA ARG A 456 6.98 12.18 -17.45
C ARG A 456 7.65 11.07 -16.64
N TRP A 457 8.30 10.12 -17.27
CA TRP A 457 9.02 9.06 -16.59
C TRP A 457 10.04 9.60 -15.58
N GLY A 458 10.07 9.01 -14.40
CA GLY A 458 10.98 9.42 -13.33
C GLY A 458 10.46 10.55 -12.45
N GLN A 459 9.18 10.94 -12.58
CA GLN A 459 8.52 11.93 -11.73
C GLN A 459 7.61 11.29 -10.67
N GLY A 460 7.39 9.96 -10.74
CA GLY A 460 6.57 9.20 -9.81
C GLY A 460 5.07 9.30 -10.06
N ASP A 461 4.67 9.81 -11.22
CA ASP A 461 3.27 9.95 -11.56
C ASP A 461 2.57 8.62 -11.81
N SER A 462 3.33 7.55 -12.08
CA SER A 462 2.80 6.19 -12.19
C SER A 462 2.17 5.67 -10.89
N ILE A 463 2.37 6.37 -9.76
CA ILE A 463 1.73 6.04 -8.48
C ILE A 463 0.21 6.02 -8.57
N GLU A 464 -0.39 6.88 -9.41
CA GLU A 464 -1.83 6.94 -9.64
C GLU A 464 -2.42 5.61 -10.16
N TRP A 465 -1.55 4.77 -10.74
CA TRP A 465 -1.89 3.48 -11.31
C TRP A 465 -1.42 2.30 -10.45
N TYR A 466 -0.15 2.34 -10.01
CA TYR A 466 0.45 1.24 -9.22
C TYR A 466 -0.04 1.20 -7.78
N ALA A 467 -0.23 2.37 -7.16
CA ALA A 467 -0.63 2.49 -5.76
C ALA A 467 -1.50 3.73 -5.54
N PRO A 468 -2.72 3.80 -6.11
CA PRO A 468 -3.62 4.94 -5.98
C PRO A 468 -3.94 5.28 -4.52
N SER A 469 -3.93 4.31 -3.62
CA SER A 469 -4.08 4.55 -2.17
C SER A 469 -2.95 5.41 -1.57
N LEU A 470 -1.81 5.51 -2.23
CA LEU A 470 -0.64 6.30 -1.84
C LEU A 470 -0.43 7.56 -2.70
N ALA A 471 -1.30 7.83 -3.66
CA ALA A 471 -1.15 8.93 -4.62
C ALA A 471 -1.07 10.32 -3.96
N GLY A 472 -1.72 10.49 -2.79
CA GLY A 472 -1.63 11.71 -1.99
C GLY A 472 -0.34 11.87 -1.17
N SER A 473 0.56 10.87 -1.17
CA SER A 473 1.81 10.90 -0.41
C SER A 473 2.98 11.39 -1.26
N ASP A 474 3.50 12.57 -0.98
CA ASP A 474 4.71 13.10 -1.63
C ASP A 474 5.93 12.20 -1.40
N ALA A 475 6.03 11.56 -0.24
CA ALA A 475 7.10 10.63 0.07
C ALA A 475 7.03 9.38 -0.82
N ALA A 476 5.85 8.78 -0.97
CA ALA A 476 5.64 7.63 -1.84
C ALA A 476 5.89 8.00 -3.31
N ARG A 477 5.44 9.18 -3.76
CA ARG A 477 5.71 9.69 -5.11
C ARG A 477 7.20 9.87 -5.36
N ARG A 478 7.95 10.46 -4.42
CA ARG A 478 9.42 10.61 -4.54
C ARG A 478 10.14 9.27 -4.57
N SER A 479 9.72 8.30 -3.75
CA SER A 479 10.27 6.95 -3.74
C SER A 479 10.06 6.27 -5.09
N LEU A 480 8.83 6.30 -5.62
CA LEU A 480 8.51 5.73 -6.92
C LEU A 480 9.24 6.45 -8.07
N ALA A 481 9.34 7.78 -8.01
CA ALA A 481 10.12 8.56 -8.98
C ALA A 481 11.60 8.14 -9.03
N ARG A 482 12.20 7.86 -7.86
CA ARG A 482 13.55 7.32 -7.78
C ARG A 482 13.62 5.92 -8.39
N TRP A 483 12.65 5.07 -8.05
CA TRP A 483 12.57 3.70 -8.56
C TRP A 483 12.43 3.66 -10.09
N GLU A 484 11.54 4.47 -10.67
CA GLU A 484 11.38 4.63 -12.11
C GLU A 484 12.72 4.96 -12.79
N ARG A 485 13.44 5.98 -12.29
CA ARG A 485 14.71 6.43 -12.89
C ARG A 485 15.83 5.41 -12.79
N MET A 486 15.89 4.69 -11.67
CA MET A 486 16.95 3.69 -11.45
C MET A 486 16.66 2.39 -12.18
N ALA A 487 15.38 2.00 -12.28
CA ALA A 487 15.00 0.71 -12.85
C ALA A 487 15.10 0.70 -14.38
N ALA A 488 14.63 1.73 -15.09
CA ALA A 488 14.64 1.71 -16.55
C ALA A 488 14.63 3.11 -17.17
N SER A 489 15.18 3.27 -18.36
CA SER A 489 15.04 4.48 -19.16
C SER A 489 13.66 4.56 -19.83
N PRO A 490 13.17 5.76 -20.17
CA PRO A 490 11.91 5.93 -20.92
C PRO A 490 11.83 5.04 -22.18
N SER A 491 12.89 5.00 -22.96
CA SER A 491 12.93 4.18 -24.19
C SER A 491 12.84 2.68 -23.93
N ALA A 492 13.45 2.19 -22.83
CA ALA A 492 13.35 0.80 -22.42
C ALA A 492 11.92 0.46 -22.01
N VAL A 493 11.28 1.33 -21.20
CA VAL A 493 9.87 1.16 -20.79
C VAL A 493 8.94 1.11 -21.99
N LEU A 494 9.12 2.01 -22.96
CA LEU A 494 8.29 2.03 -24.17
C LEU A 494 8.46 0.75 -25.03
N ARG A 495 9.69 0.20 -25.12
CA ARG A 495 9.90 -1.12 -25.80
C ARG A 495 9.17 -2.23 -25.05
N MET A 496 9.32 -2.28 -23.73
CA MET A 496 8.64 -3.27 -22.89
C MET A 496 7.11 -3.19 -23.00
N LEU A 497 6.53 -1.98 -22.99
CA LEU A 497 5.09 -1.79 -23.14
C LEU A 497 4.59 -2.29 -24.49
N ARG A 498 5.35 -2.07 -25.58
CA ARG A 498 5.01 -2.60 -26.90
C ARG A 498 5.02 -4.13 -26.90
N MET A 499 6.08 -4.75 -26.36
CA MET A 499 6.15 -6.20 -26.25
C MET A 499 4.98 -6.77 -25.44
N ILE A 500 4.63 -6.16 -24.28
CA ILE A 500 3.52 -6.61 -23.44
C ILE A 500 2.20 -6.60 -24.20
N ARG A 501 1.97 -5.63 -25.08
CA ARG A 501 0.76 -5.54 -25.90
C ARG A 501 0.64 -6.69 -26.91
N GLU A 502 1.74 -7.30 -27.32
CA GLU A 502 1.79 -8.42 -28.28
C GLU A 502 1.61 -9.78 -27.61
N ILE A 503 1.87 -9.86 -26.27
CA ILE A 503 1.78 -11.13 -25.54
C ILE A 503 0.33 -11.58 -25.41
N ASP A 504 0.09 -12.83 -25.84
CA ASP A 504 -1.17 -13.54 -25.67
C ASP A 504 -0.89 -15.00 -25.30
N VAL A 505 -1.23 -15.38 -24.08
CA VAL A 505 -0.98 -16.73 -23.57
C VAL A 505 -2.26 -17.56 -23.47
N ARG A 506 -3.38 -17.09 -24.00
CA ARG A 506 -4.69 -17.74 -23.88
C ARG A 506 -4.70 -19.15 -24.44
N ASP A 507 -4.05 -19.36 -25.56
CA ASP A 507 -4.04 -20.65 -26.25
C ASP A 507 -3.25 -21.75 -25.51
N VAL A 508 -2.30 -21.36 -24.64
CA VAL A 508 -1.48 -22.32 -23.89
C VAL A 508 -2.09 -22.68 -22.53
N LEU A 509 -3.00 -21.87 -21.98
CA LEU A 509 -3.56 -22.07 -20.65
C LEU A 509 -4.20 -23.45 -20.45
N PRO A 510 -5.05 -23.97 -21.36
CA PRO A 510 -5.74 -25.25 -21.14
C PRO A 510 -4.79 -26.46 -21.13
N GLY A 511 -3.60 -26.32 -21.74
CA GLY A 511 -2.59 -27.37 -21.83
C GLY A 511 -1.61 -27.42 -20.66
N LEU A 512 -1.67 -26.48 -19.73
CA LEU A 512 -0.73 -26.43 -18.62
C LEU A 512 -1.09 -27.42 -17.52
N GLY A 513 -0.23 -28.43 -17.32
CA GLY A 513 -0.41 -29.48 -16.32
C GLY A 513 0.24 -29.19 -14.97
N VAL A 514 0.71 -27.95 -14.70
CA VAL A 514 1.36 -27.57 -13.44
C VAL A 514 0.35 -26.93 -12.49
N PRO A 515 0.42 -27.20 -11.16
CA PRO A 515 -0.42 -26.53 -10.18
C PRO A 515 -0.27 -25.02 -10.27
N ALA A 516 -1.38 -24.28 -10.15
CA ALA A 516 -1.37 -22.83 -10.22
C ALA A 516 -2.18 -22.17 -9.09
N LEU A 517 -1.63 -21.09 -8.51
CA LEU A 517 -2.32 -20.16 -7.60
C LEU A 517 -2.36 -18.79 -8.24
N VAL A 518 -3.55 -18.26 -8.46
CA VAL A 518 -3.75 -16.89 -8.97
C VAL A 518 -4.11 -15.98 -7.82
N ILE A 519 -3.33 -14.91 -7.64
CA ILE A 519 -3.49 -13.91 -6.56
C ILE A 519 -3.85 -12.58 -7.21
N GLN A 520 -4.95 -11.96 -6.76
CA GLN A 520 -5.43 -10.71 -7.33
C GLN A 520 -5.75 -9.67 -6.24
N ARG A 521 -5.50 -8.40 -6.56
CA ARG A 521 -5.89 -7.25 -5.74
C ARG A 521 -7.16 -6.62 -6.27
N ARG A 522 -8.10 -6.29 -5.39
CA ARG A 522 -9.44 -5.81 -5.78
C ARG A 522 -9.43 -4.43 -6.41
N GLN A 523 -8.54 -3.54 -5.95
CA GLN A 523 -8.41 -2.17 -6.43
C GLN A 523 -7.27 -2.01 -7.46
N ASP A 524 -6.75 -3.12 -7.99
CA ASP A 524 -5.71 -3.11 -9.03
C ASP A 524 -6.24 -2.43 -10.30
N ARG A 525 -5.57 -1.34 -10.68
CA ARG A 525 -5.89 -0.58 -11.90
C ARG A 525 -5.05 -0.98 -13.10
N ILE A 526 -3.90 -1.63 -12.88
CA ILE A 526 -3.00 -2.11 -13.94
C ILE A 526 -3.54 -3.41 -14.55
N THR A 527 -3.92 -4.34 -13.68
CA THR A 527 -4.53 -5.62 -14.03
C THR A 527 -5.79 -5.81 -13.19
N PRO A 528 -6.93 -5.24 -13.60
CA PRO A 528 -8.20 -5.39 -12.89
C PRO A 528 -8.55 -6.86 -12.60
N PRO A 529 -9.34 -7.16 -11.55
CA PRO A 529 -9.63 -8.53 -11.10
C PRO A 529 -10.16 -9.49 -12.15
N CYS A 530 -10.77 -8.99 -13.22
CA CYS A 530 -11.24 -9.84 -14.33
C CYS A 530 -10.11 -10.64 -14.98
N HIS A 531 -8.88 -10.08 -15.07
CA HIS A 531 -7.72 -10.79 -15.61
C HIS A 531 -7.35 -12.02 -14.78
N GLY A 532 -7.28 -11.87 -13.46
CA GLY A 532 -7.02 -12.98 -12.55
C GLY A 532 -8.12 -14.05 -12.57
N ARG A 533 -9.39 -13.64 -12.63
CA ARG A 533 -10.53 -14.56 -12.77
C ARG A 533 -10.49 -15.32 -14.08
N TYR A 534 -10.10 -14.65 -15.18
CA TYR A 534 -9.92 -15.30 -16.48
C TYR A 534 -8.82 -16.37 -16.41
N LEU A 535 -7.64 -16.04 -15.85
CA LEU A 535 -6.55 -17.00 -15.66
C LEU A 535 -7.02 -18.21 -14.85
N ALA A 536 -7.68 -17.99 -13.71
CA ALA A 536 -8.15 -19.06 -12.86
C ALA A 536 -9.21 -19.95 -13.54
N ALA A 537 -10.05 -19.38 -14.39
CA ALA A 537 -11.06 -20.14 -15.13
C ALA A 537 -10.49 -21.00 -16.26
N HIS A 538 -9.31 -20.64 -16.82
CA HIS A 538 -8.74 -21.31 -17.98
C HIS A 538 -7.50 -22.16 -17.67
N LEU A 539 -6.90 -22.01 -16.48
CA LEU A 539 -5.82 -22.88 -15.99
C LEU A 539 -6.42 -24.10 -15.29
N PRO A 540 -6.12 -25.33 -15.71
CA PRO A 540 -6.67 -26.54 -15.11
C PRO A 540 -6.33 -26.63 -13.61
N GLY A 541 -7.36 -26.74 -12.76
CA GLY A 541 -7.19 -26.88 -11.32
C GLY A 541 -6.58 -25.68 -10.58
N ALA A 542 -6.57 -24.51 -11.19
CA ALA A 542 -6.02 -23.32 -10.56
C ALA A 542 -6.85 -22.89 -9.34
N ARG A 543 -6.13 -22.49 -8.28
CA ARG A 543 -6.73 -21.81 -7.11
C ARG A 543 -6.78 -20.32 -7.38
N TYR A 544 -7.82 -19.65 -6.89
CA TYR A 544 -7.98 -18.20 -6.99
C TYR A 544 -8.11 -17.55 -5.63
N PHE A 545 -7.33 -16.52 -5.39
CA PHE A 545 -7.40 -15.71 -4.18
C PHE A 545 -7.45 -14.23 -4.52
N GLU A 546 -8.48 -13.53 -4.01
CA GLU A 546 -8.69 -12.10 -4.22
C GLU A 546 -8.78 -11.39 -2.87
N GLN A 547 -8.00 -10.33 -2.70
CA GLN A 547 -8.00 -9.53 -1.48
C GLN A 547 -8.00 -8.03 -1.79
N PRO A 548 -8.36 -7.15 -0.83
CA PRO A 548 -8.24 -5.70 -1.01
C PRO A 548 -6.80 -5.27 -1.26
N GLY A 549 -6.62 -4.15 -1.95
CA GLY A 549 -5.32 -3.50 -2.20
C GLY A 549 -5.10 -3.14 -3.66
N ASP A 550 -4.04 -2.37 -3.88
CA ASP A 550 -3.59 -1.88 -5.17
C ASP A 550 -2.71 -2.90 -5.90
N HIS A 551 -2.16 -2.53 -7.06
CA HIS A 551 -1.33 -3.42 -7.89
C HIS A 551 -0.11 -4.00 -7.16
N LEU A 552 0.56 -3.21 -6.30
CA LEU A 552 1.78 -3.61 -5.60
C LEU A 552 1.47 -4.63 -4.49
N LEU A 553 1.83 -5.90 -4.72
CA LEU A 553 1.48 -7.02 -3.83
C LEU A 553 2.08 -6.92 -2.42
N TRP A 554 3.19 -6.22 -2.27
CA TRP A 554 3.89 -6.04 -0.98
C TRP A 554 3.30 -4.93 -0.11
N LEU A 555 2.33 -4.16 -0.62
CA LEU A 555 1.63 -3.13 0.15
C LEU A 555 0.40 -3.69 0.88
N GLY A 556 0.07 -3.06 2.01
CA GLY A 556 -1.10 -3.41 2.82
C GLY A 556 -0.96 -4.74 3.57
N ASP A 557 -2.09 -5.37 3.90
CA ASP A 557 -2.10 -6.66 4.57
C ASP A 557 -1.66 -7.77 3.61
N THR A 558 -0.56 -8.43 3.94
CA THR A 558 -0.01 -9.57 3.20
C THR A 558 -0.21 -10.91 3.92
N ASP A 559 -0.73 -10.94 5.14
CA ASP A 559 -0.78 -12.16 5.96
C ASP A 559 -1.72 -13.21 5.38
N ALA A 560 -2.92 -12.80 4.96
CA ALA A 560 -3.88 -13.69 4.29
C ALA A 560 -3.29 -14.28 3.00
N MET A 561 -2.60 -13.46 2.20
CA MET A 561 -1.93 -13.90 0.98
C MET A 561 -0.82 -14.93 1.28
N PHE A 562 0.03 -14.67 2.26
CA PHE A 562 1.06 -15.63 2.66
C PHE A 562 0.49 -16.91 3.28
N GLY A 563 -0.68 -16.84 3.92
CA GLY A 563 -1.47 -18.02 4.34
C GLY A 563 -1.82 -18.90 3.14
N GLN A 564 -2.38 -18.31 2.09
CA GLN A 564 -2.74 -19.02 0.85
C GLN A 564 -1.52 -19.56 0.11
N ILE A 565 -0.43 -18.80 0.05
CA ILE A 565 0.83 -19.28 -0.56
C ILE A 565 1.37 -20.50 0.19
N ARG A 566 1.42 -20.49 1.53
CA ARG A 566 1.90 -21.63 2.33
C ARG A 566 1.06 -22.87 2.15
N GLU A 567 -0.26 -22.73 2.19
CA GLU A 567 -1.21 -23.82 1.97
C GLU A 567 -1.03 -24.44 0.58
N PHE A 568 -1.02 -23.59 -0.46
CA PHE A 568 -0.81 -24.02 -1.84
C PHE A 568 0.54 -24.75 -2.04
N LEU A 569 1.63 -24.21 -1.49
CA LEU A 569 2.95 -24.81 -1.60
C LEU A 569 3.07 -26.14 -0.81
N GLY A 570 2.32 -26.29 0.29
CA GLY A 570 2.21 -27.55 1.03
C GLY A 570 1.58 -28.65 0.20
N GLU A 571 0.48 -28.34 -0.48
CA GLU A 571 -0.24 -29.27 -1.36
C GLU A 571 0.55 -29.60 -2.64
N ALA A 572 1.13 -28.61 -3.29
CA ALA A 572 1.94 -28.80 -4.50
C ALA A 572 3.20 -29.66 -4.25
N GLY A 573 3.76 -29.60 -3.03
CA GLY A 573 4.89 -30.47 -2.63
C GLY A 573 4.50 -31.91 -2.34
N ALA A 574 3.21 -32.18 -2.10
CA ALA A 574 2.68 -33.52 -1.85
C ALA A 574 2.29 -34.29 -3.15
N THR A 575 2.23 -33.60 -4.28
CA THR A 575 1.87 -34.23 -5.57
C THR A 575 3.12 -34.88 -6.19
N PRO A 576 3.18 -36.23 -6.44
CA PRO A 576 4.31 -36.86 -7.11
C PRO A 576 4.45 -36.29 -8.52
N GLY A 577 5.70 -35.99 -8.92
CA GLY A 577 6.00 -35.57 -10.30
C GLY A 577 5.61 -36.65 -11.31
N PRO A 578 5.42 -36.29 -12.63
CA PRO A 578 4.95 -37.20 -13.66
C PRO A 578 5.83 -38.44 -13.94
N ASP A 579 7.03 -38.52 -13.35
CA ASP A 579 7.98 -39.61 -13.56
C ASP A 579 7.89 -40.79 -12.59
N ALA A 580 6.89 -40.86 -11.70
CA ALA A 580 6.70 -41.99 -10.80
C ALA A 580 5.77 -43.08 -11.40
N LYS A 581 5.84 -43.35 -12.70
CA LYS A 581 5.21 -44.50 -13.32
C LYS A 581 6.29 -45.40 -13.94
N THR A 582 6.27 -46.65 -13.45
CA THR A 582 6.95 -47.85 -13.95
C THR A 582 8.31 -48.18 -13.34
N ASP A 583 8.28 -48.73 -12.13
CA ASP A 583 9.08 -49.91 -11.84
C ASP A 583 8.17 -50.97 -11.17
N ARG A 584 7.38 -51.67 -11.97
CA ARG A 584 6.81 -52.96 -11.59
C ARG A 584 7.77 -54.02 -12.09
N SER A 585 8.74 -54.38 -11.26
CA SER A 585 9.47 -55.60 -11.42
C SER A 585 8.51 -56.80 -11.42
N SER A 586 8.40 -57.43 -12.57
CA SER A 586 7.74 -58.73 -12.73
C SER A 586 8.45 -59.78 -11.90
N PRO A 587 7.79 -60.66 -11.18
CA PRO A 587 8.45 -61.79 -10.55
C PRO A 587 8.91 -62.78 -11.60
N SER A 588 10.19 -63.15 -11.53
CA SER A 588 10.82 -64.21 -12.31
C SER A 588 10.19 -65.56 -11.99
N PRO A 589 9.87 -66.43 -12.96
CA PRO A 589 9.35 -67.75 -12.68
C PRO A 589 10.44 -68.66 -12.13
N ALA A 590 10.10 -69.37 -11.02
CA ALA A 590 10.95 -70.39 -10.37
C ALA A 590 11.23 -71.54 -11.37
N ALA A 591 12.50 -71.94 -11.43
CA ALA A 591 12.97 -73.14 -12.14
C ALA A 591 12.54 -74.40 -11.35
N PRO A 592 12.18 -75.51 -12.01
CA PRO A 592 11.83 -76.75 -11.36
C PRO A 592 13.08 -77.47 -10.84
N ALA A 593 12.99 -77.96 -9.60
CA ALA A 593 13.98 -78.86 -9.01
C ALA A 593 13.92 -80.22 -9.72
N ALA A 594 15.08 -80.66 -10.19
CA ALA A 594 15.32 -82.01 -10.66
C ALA A 594 15.78 -82.92 -9.54
N GLY A 595 15.13 -84.06 -9.44
CA GLY A 595 15.60 -85.32 -9.02
C GLY A 595 16.00 -85.64 -7.61
#